data_a83104e52c1a6c4115f4872319506bbf
#
_entry.id   a83104e52c1a6c4115f4872319506bbf
#
_cell.length_a   1.000
_cell.length_b   1.000
_cell.length_c   1.000
_cell.angle_alpha   90.00
_cell.angle_beta   90.00
_cell.angle_gamma   90.00
#
_symmetry.space_group_name_H-M   'P 1'
#
loop_
_entity.id
_entity.type
_entity.pdbx_description
1 polymer ?
#
loop_
_entity_poly.entity_id
_entity_poly.type
_entity_poly.pdbx_seq_one_letter_code
_entity_poly.pdbx_strand_id
1 'polypeptide(L)'
;MTKSDINSKRQTTNFSCPSCGGAMNFKPASDLLICDYCQSTMDIENTENIIYEYDLDFTNESIGHKWTDSRLFKCENCGAQTVLDENAHAESCPFCNSSHIVEENSNDGILPESVVPFEISKKQSMSLFKSWIKSKFYAPNVLRKNANSGKLHGIYIPYWSYDANVKTNYIASRGVHYYVTKTRTVDGKTETYQERKTRWTRVTGYYDHFFDDHLVHASKNMDEHLITEIRPFNLEKSTKYNPAYLAGFSAERYSVSLKDGWHYAVNEFQSTIDSGIESQVGGDECIIKHKESDYSNLKYRHVLLPLWMSSYSYKDKKYTFLVNGQTGEVQGYYPKSIPKILGTIALIGIIIGSIAYYFSVYH
;
A
#
# COMPACT_ATOMS: atom_id res chain seq x y z
N MET A 1 37.17 37.77 16.83
CA MET A 1 36.49 36.67 17.45
C MET A 1 36.32 35.59 16.40
N THR A 2 36.97 34.53 16.63
CA THR A 2 37.37 33.37 15.91
C THR A 2 36.27 32.62 15.20
N LYS A 3 36.47 32.37 13.91
CA LYS A 3 35.84 31.28 13.17
C LYS A 3 36.36 29.98 13.75
N SER A 4 35.61 29.35 14.64
CA SER A 4 35.93 28.01 15.13
C SER A 4 34.79 27.08 14.78
N ASP A 5 35.09 26.14 13.90
CA ASP A 5 34.69 24.75 13.95
C ASP A 5 33.19 24.41 13.91
N ILE A 6 32.62 24.53 12.72
CA ILE A 6 31.55 23.58 12.31
C ILE A 6 32.23 22.62 11.32
N ASN A 7 33.12 21.83 11.84
CA ASN A 7 33.59 20.63 11.17
C ASN A 7 32.67 19.50 11.59
N SER A 8 31.39 19.52 11.10
CA SER A 8 30.57 18.33 11.13
C SER A 8 31.24 17.31 10.23
N LYS A 9 31.92 16.36 10.84
CA LYS A 9 32.43 15.18 10.19
C LYS A 9 31.33 14.67 9.28
N ARG A 10 31.55 14.70 7.98
CA ARG A 10 30.78 13.92 7.00
C ARG A 10 30.86 12.47 7.47
N GLN A 11 29.83 12.00 8.15
CA GLN A 11 29.67 10.58 8.38
C GLN A 11 29.24 10.00 7.03
N THR A 12 30.21 9.51 6.29
CA THR A 12 29.96 8.62 5.16
C THR A 12 29.24 7.42 5.73
N THR A 13 27.97 7.21 5.31
CA THR A 13 27.13 6.07 5.71
C THR A 13 27.59 4.78 5.05
N ASN A 14 28.88 4.53 5.09
CA ASN A 14 29.48 3.31 4.58
C ASN A 14 29.51 2.29 5.71
N PHE A 15 28.51 1.40 5.75
CA PHE A 15 28.46 0.31 6.74
C PHE A 15 29.45 -0.79 6.36
N SER A 16 30.74 -0.48 6.56
CA SER A 16 31.82 -1.45 6.35
C SER A 16 31.96 -2.34 7.59
N CYS A 17 32.09 -3.63 7.38
CA CYS A 17 32.29 -4.59 8.43
C CYS A 17 33.59 -4.29 9.22
N PRO A 18 33.54 -4.11 10.55
CA PRO A 18 34.71 -3.83 11.33
C PRO A 18 35.71 -5.00 11.37
N SER A 19 35.27 -6.23 11.06
CA SER A 19 36.12 -7.42 11.09
C SER A 19 36.83 -7.71 9.77
N CYS A 20 36.20 -7.44 8.62
CA CYS A 20 36.76 -7.83 7.30
C CYS A 20 36.71 -6.73 6.24
N GLY A 21 36.13 -5.57 6.54
CA GLY A 21 35.98 -4.46 5.57
C GLY A 21 34.90 -4.65 4.51
N GLY A 22 34.19 -5.77 4.49
CA GLY A 22 33.12 -6.05 3.53
C GLY A 22 31.87 -5.22 3.81
N ALA A 23 30.97 -5.09 2.84
CA ALA A 23 29.69 -4.39 3.04
C ALA A 23 28.80 -5.14 4.04
N MET A 24 28.08 -4.38 4.86
CA MET A 24 27.06 -4.91 5.78
C MET A 24 25.67 -4.62 5.23
N ASN A 25 24.77 -5.56 5.43
CA ASN A 25 23.38 -5.48 5.02
C ASN A 25 22.46 -5.51 6.24
N PHE A 26 21.31 -4.81 6.16
CA PHE A 26 20.29 -4.91 7.20
C PHE A 26 19.72 -6.33 7.27
N LYS A 27 19.65 -6.86 8.47
CA LYS A 27 19.08 -8.21 8.73
C LYS A 27 17.61 -8.09 9.10
N PRO A 28 16.68 -8.55 8.24
CA PRO A 28 15.24 -8.53 8.54
C PRO A 28 14.88 -9.17 9.88
N ALA A 29 13.86 -8.65 10.55
CA ALA A 29 13.40 -9.03 11.87
C ALA A 29 14.46 -8.86 12.99
N SER A 30 15.33 -7.88 12.84
CA SER A 30 16.30 -7.50 13.87
C SER A 30 16.72 -6.05 13.69
N ASP A 31 17.34 -5.47 14.72
CA ASP A 31 17.98 -4.14 14.65
C ASP A 31 19.48 -4.26 14.41
N LEU A 32 19.85 -5.17 13.48
CA LEU A 32 21.25 -5.51 13.22
C LEU A 32 21.60 -5.34 11.75
N LEU A 33 22.84 -4.93 11.52
CA LEU A 33 23.52 -5.13 10.25
C LEU A 33 24.32 -6.43 10.31
N ILE A 34 24.40 -7.16 9.21
CA ILE A 34 25.17 -8.41 9.07
C ILE A 34 26.09 -8.33 7.86
N CYS A 35 27.32 -8.80 8.02
CA CYS A 35 28.27 -8.92 6.93
C CYS A 35 28.06 -10.24 6.19
N ASP A 36 27.85 -10.20 4.87
CA ASP A 36 27.64 -11.40 4.06
C ASP A 36 28.90 -12.29 3.96
N TYR A 37 30.10 -11.72 4.18
CA TYR A 37 31.38 -12.45 4.06
C TYR A 37 31.78 -13.17 5.36
N CYS A 38 31.82 -12.47 6.49
CA CYS A 38 32.31 -13.03 7.74
C CYS A 38 31.23 -13.25 8.80
N GLN A 39 29.97 -12.93 8.50
CA GLN A 39 28.80 -13.07 9.37
C GLN A 39 28.87 -12.23 10.67
N SER A 40 29.82 -11.30 10.80
CA SER A 40 29.85 -10.36 11.91
C SER A 40 28.61 -9.49 11.90
N THR A 41 28.10 -9.15 13.08
CA THR A 41 26.93 -8.29 13.27
C THR A 41 27.33 -6.97 13.91
N MET A 42 26.54 -5.92 13.66
CA MET A 42 26.66 -4.59 14.27
C MET A 42 25.24 -4.08 14.59
N ASP A 43 25.06 -3.56 15.81
CA ASP A 43 23.79 -2.98 16.22
C ASP A 43 23.51 -1.67 15.45
N ILE A 44 22.26 -1.43 15.11
CA ILE A 44 21.81 -0.14 14.60
C ILE A 44 21.55 0.76 15.81
N GLU A 45 22.40 1.76 15.98
CA GLU A 45 22.25 2.73 17.07
C GLU A 45 21.02 3.63 16.80
N ASN A 46 19.96 3.44 17.56
CA ASN A 46 18.81 4.33 17.63
C ASN A 46 18.93 5.18 18.91
N THR A 47 19.66 6.28 18.84
CA THR A 47 19.95 7.15 20.01
C THR A 47 18.70 7.85 20.54
N GLU A 48 17.70 8.13 19.69
CA GLU A 48 16.39 8.68 20.07
C GLU A 48 15.34 8.16 19.10
N ASN A 49 14.41 7.35 19.59
CA ASN A 49 13.30 6.82 18.76
C ASN A 49 12.07 7.75 18.80
N ILE A 50 12.29 9.08 18.75
CA ILE A 50 11.22 10.06 18.68
C ILE A 50 10.93 10.31 17.21
N ILE A 51 9.72 9.95 16.79
CA ILE A 51 9.19 10.21 15.46
C ILE A 51 8.35 11.48 15.54
N TYR A 52 8.65 12.44 14.69
CA TYR A 52 7.95 13.72 14.66
C TYR A 52 6.86 13.74 13.57
N GLU A 53 5.77 14.39 13.89
CA GLU A 53 4.73 14.78 12.96
C GLU A 53 4.80 16.29 12.76
N TYR A 54 4.80 16.71 11.51
CA TYR A 54 4.97 18.09 11.13
C TYR A 54 3.62 18.72 10.78
N ASP A 55 3.42 19.96 11.14
CA ASP A 55 2.25 20.71 10.70
C ASP A 55 2.22 20.80 9.17
N LEU A 56 1.06 20.53 8.61
CA LEU A 56 0.88 20.51 7.16
C LEU A 56 0.82 21.96 6.63
N ASP A 57 1.94 22.44 6.13
CA ASP A 57 2.09 23.74 5.50
C ASP A 57 2.60 23.60 4.06
N PHE A 58 1.74 23.82 3.09
CA PHE A 58 2.05 23.70 1.66
C PHE A 58 2.96 24.82 1.13
N THR A 59 3.22 25.87 1.93
CA THR A 59 4.10 26.98 1.52
C THR A 59 5.59 26.63 1.69
N ASN A 60 5.90 25.58 2.46
CA ASN A 60 7.24 25.20 2.89
C ASN A 60 7.71 23.82 2.38
N GLU A 61 7.14 23.29 1.29
CA GLU A 61 7.57 22.00 0.69
C GLU A 61 9.08 21.94 0.35
N SER A 62 9.74 23.12 0.27
CA SER A 62 11.18 23.22 -0.03
C SER A 62 12.10 23.22 1.20
N ILE A 63 11.57 23.22 2.43
CA ILE A 63 12.37 23.19 3.67
C ILE A 63 12.68 21.73 4.08
N GLY A 64 12.78 20.83 3.12
CA GLY A 64 13.25 19.49 3.38
C GLY A 64 14.77 19.45 3.57
N HIS A 65 15.23 18.66 4.52
CA HIS A 65 16.65 18.31 4.62
C HIS A 65 17.10 17.64 3.32
N LYS A 66 18.30 17.95 2.86
CA LYS A 66 18.85 17.33 1.64
C LYS A 66 19.25 15.90 1.93
N TRP A 67 18.99 15.01 0.99
CA TRP A 67 19.56 13.67 0.96
C TRP A 67 21.08 13.80 0.78
N THR A 68 21.85 13.83 1.87
CA THR A 68 23.25 14.22 1.82
C THR A 68 24.21 13.09 1.50
N ASP A 69 23.87 11.84 1.76
CA ASP A 69 24.81 10.71 1.71
C ASP A 69 24.26 9.51 0.92
N SER A 70 23.45 9.77 -0.08
CA SER A 70 22.87 8.74 -0.93
C SER A 70 22.93 9.14 -2.41
N ARG A 71 23.03 8.15 -3.28
CA ARG A 71 23.05 8.33 -4.73
C ARG A 71 21.61 8.15 -5.26
N LEU A 72 21.13 9.13 -6.00
CA LEU A 72 19.84 9.08 -6.67
C LEU A 72 20.01 8.54 -8.08
N PHE A 73 19.26 7.52 -8.43
CA PHE A 73 19.22 6.90 -9.74
C PHE A 73 17.84 7.05 -10.37
N LYS A 74 17.81 7.46 -11.63
CA LYS A 74 16.59 7.56 -12.42
C LYS A 74 16.57 6.52 -13.51
N CYS A 75 15.49 5.80 -13.64
CA CYS A 75 15.28 4.89 -14.75
C CYS A 75 14.75 5.65 -15.96
N GLU A 76 15.48 5.65 -17.09
CA GLU A 76 15.04 6.31 -18.32
C GLU A 76 13.82 5.65 -18.96
N ASN A 77 13.56 4.37 -18.64
CA ASN A 77 12.45 3.63 -19.24
C ASN A 77 11.11 3.87 -18.54
N CYS A 78 11.06 3.93 -17.20
CA CYS A 78 9.80 4.11 -16.47
C CYS A 78 9.75 5.38 -15.61
N GLY A 79 10.85 6.15 -15.55
CA GLY A 79 10.92 7.39 -14.80
C GLY A 79 11.11 7.23 -13.27
N ALA A 80 11.10 6.02 -12.75
CA ALA A 80 11.26 5.77 -11.32
C ALA A 80 12.60 6.29 -10.82
N GLN A 81 12.57 7.00 -9.69
CA GLN A 81 13.75 7.50 -8.99
C GLN A 81 14.00 6.64 -7.75
N THR A 82 15.20 6.09 -7.66
CA THR A 82 15.59 5.16 -6.61
C THR A 82 16.82 5.68 -5.89
N VAL A 83 16.76 5.71 -4.58
CA VAL A 83 17.88 6.06 -3.71
C VAL A 83 18.60 4.77 -3.31
N LEU A 84 19.90 4.75 -3.49
CA LEU A 84 20.78 3.65 -3.11
C LEU A 84 21.88 4.16 -2.18
N ASP A 85 22.43 3.25 -1.39
CA ASP A 85 23.67 3.46 -0.66
C ASP A 85 24.80 3.89 -1.64
N GLU A 86 25.75 4.72 -1.19
CA GLU A 86 26.88 5.21 -2.00
C GLU A 86 27.65 4.09 -2.72
N ASN A 87 27.76 2.91 -2.12
CA ASN A 87 28.47 1.76 -2.67
C ASN A 87 27.60 0.79 -3.47
N ALA A 88 26.28 0.99 -3.48
CA ALA A 88 25.40 0.13 -4.23
C ALA A 88 25.44 0.50 -5.72
N HIS A 89 25.61 -0.50 -6.56
CA HIS A 89 25.48 -0.36 -8.00
C HIS A 89 24.09 -0.81 -8.44
N ALA A 90 23.35 0.10 -9.08
CA ALA A 90 22.09 -0.27 -9.70
C ALA A 90 22.36 -1.05 -11.00
N GLU A 91 22.18 -2.37 -10.99
CA GLU A 91 22.29 -3.20 -12.21
C GLU A 91 21.01 -3.11 -13.07
N SER A 92 19.86 -2.93 -12.43
CA SER A 92 18.57 -2.86 -13.11
C SER A 92 17.54 -2.14 -12.25
N CYS A 93 16.57 -1.50 -12.91
CA CYS A 93 15.46 -0.85 -12.24
C CYS A 93 14.60 -1.89 -11.51
N PRO A 94 14.30 -1.71 -10.21
CA PRO A 94 13.47 -2.64 -9.46
C PRO A 94 12.02 -2.70 -9.97
N PHE A 95 11.54 -1.64 -10.62
CA PHE A 95 10.17 -1.54 -11.13
C PHE A 95 9.97 -2.19 -12.50
N CYS A 96 10.79 -1.82 -13.50
CA CYS A 96 10.61 -2.30 -14.87
C CYS A 96 11.70 -3.28 -15.32
N ASN A 97 12.71 -3.53 -14.47
CA ASN A 97 13.88 -4.39 -14.76
C ASN A 97 14.72 -3.94 -15.96
N SER A 98 14.62 -2.65 -16.35
CA SER A 98 15.48 -2.05 -17.38
C SER A 98 16.87 -1.80 -16.82
N SER A 99 17.91 -1.99 -17.66
CA SER A 99 19.29 -1.62 -17.33
C SER A 99 19.63 -0.15 -17.65
N HIS A 100 18.68 0.60 -18.21
CA HIS A 100 18.86 2.03 -18.52
C HIS A 100 18.65 2.87 -17.27
N ILE A 101 19.68 3.00 -16.43
CA ILE A 101 19.65 3.73 -15.17
C ILE A 101 20.78 4.77 -15.23
N VAL A 102 20.43 6.02 -14.94
CA VAL A 102 21.37 7.15 -14.87
C VAL A 102 21.38 7.73 -13.47
N GLU A 103 22.54 8.16 -13.02
CA GLU A 103 22.69 8.88 -11.75
C GLU A 103 22.20 10.33 -11.93
N GLU A 104 21.40 10.82 -10.98
CA GLU A 104 20.83 12.17 -10.98
C GLU A 104 21.39 12.97 -9.80
N ASN A 105 21.85 14.20 -10.07
CA ASN A 105 22.51 15.05 -9.05
C ASN A 105 21.52 15.89 -8.21
N SER A 106 20.25 15.56 -8.18
CA SER A 106 19.25 16.31 -7.42
C SER A 106 18.98 15.67 -6.07
N ASN A 107 19.37 16.35 -5.01
CA ASN A 107 19.16 15.93 -3.62
C ASN A 107 18.04 16.69 -2.90
N ASP A 108 17.15 17.36 -3.63
CA ASP A 108 16.06 18.14 -3.05
C ASP A 108 14.86 17.25 -2.75
N GLY A 109 14.24 17.41 -1.57
CA GLY A 109 13.03 16.67 -1.19
C GLY A 109 12.88 16.51 0.32
N ILE A 110 11.68 16.13 0.76
CA ILE A 110 11.37 15.83 2.16
C ILE A 110 11.98 14.48 2.51
N LEU A 111 12.91 14.46 3.49
CA LEU A 111 13.48 13.22 4.00
C LEU A 111 12.41 12.36 4.68
N PRO A 112 12.57 11.03 4.70
CA PRO A 112 11.75 10.20 5.55
C PRO A 112 11.96 10.56 7.02
N GLU A 113 10.90 10.65 7.77
CA GLU A 113 10.96 10.77 9.24
C GLU A 113 11.03 9.41 9.90
N SER A 114 10.34 8.43 9.31
CA SER A 114 10.28 7.09 9.87
C SER A 114 10.39 6.01 8.80
N VAL A 115 10.75 4.83 9.24
CA VAL A 115 10.82 3.62 8.43
C VAL A 115 10.17 2.46 9.20
N VAL A 116 9.42 1.62 8.52
CA VAL A 116 9.00 0.32 9.04
C VAL A 116 10.03 -0.71 8.57
N PRO A 117 10.82 -1.31 9.45
CA PRO A 117 11.87 -2.25 9.05
C PRO A 117 11.30 -3.50 8.38
N PHE A 118 12.09 -4.14 7.50
CA PHE A 118 11.74 -5.47 6.98
C PHE A 118 11.70 -6.50 8.13
N GLU A 119 10.59 -7.23 8.24
CA GLU A 119 10.47 -8.41 9.09
C GLU A 119 10.59 -9.71 8.29
N ILE A 120 10.17 -9.69 7.02
CA ILE A 120 10.19 -10.83 6.13
C ILE A 120 11.48 -10.85 5.35
N SER A 121 12.27 -11.91 5.51
CA SER A 121 13.50 -12.11 4.75
C SER A 121 13.22 -12.47 3.28
N LYS A 122 14.21 -12.31 2.41
CA LYS A 122 14.15 -12.69 0.99
C LYS A 122 13.73 -14.15 0.79
N LYS A 123 14.24 -15.07 1.63
CA LYS A 123 13.90 -16.50 1.59
C LYS A 123 12.44 -16.77 1.97
N GLN A 124 11.96 -16.09 3.00
CA GLN A 124 10.57 -16.19 3.43
C GLN A 124 9.62 -15.63 2.38
N SER A 125 9.90 -14.44 1.82
CA SER A 125 9.06 -13.83 0.79
C SER A 125 8.95 -14.70 -0.46
N MET A 126 10.03 -15.37 -0.85
CA MET A 126 10.00 -16.34 -1.95
C MET A 126 9.12 -17.57 -1.63
N SER A 127 9.16 -18.06 -0.40
CA SER A 127 8.30 -19.15 0.05
C SER A 127 6.83 -18.76 0.04
N LEU A 128 6.52 -17.56 0.52
CA LEU A 128 5.17 -17.00 0.53
C LEU A 128 4.62 -16.84 -0.90
N PHE A 129 5.42 -16.30 -1.82
CA PHE A 129 5.06 -16.24 -3.23
C PHE A 129 4.74 -17.63 -3.82
N LYS A 130 5.60 -18.64 -3.56
CA LYS A 130 5.35 -20.00 -4.03
C LYS A 130 4.06 -20.59 -3.47
N SER A 131 3.74 -20.33 -2.23
CA SER A 131 2.49 -20.75 -1.59
C SER A 131 1.29 -20.03 -2.21
N TRP A 132 1.41 -18.73 -2.42
CA TRP A 132 0.38 -17.90 -3.03
C TRP A 132 0.04 -18.36 -4.45
N ILE A 133 1.03 -18.60 -5.33
CA ILE A 133 0.76 -19.05 -6.69
C ILE A 133 0.17 -20.49 -6.72
N LYS A 134 0.55 -21.34 -5.77
CA LYS A 134 -0.05 -22.67 -5.61
C LYS A 134 -1.53 -22.60 -5.22
N SER A 135 -1.94 -21.63 -4.43
CA SER A 135 -3.34 -21.45 -4.03
C SER A 135 -4.24 -21.00 -5.17
N LYS A 136 -3.68 -20.38 -6.22
CA LYS A 136 -4.46 -19.86 -7.35
C LYS A 136 -4.92 -21.00 -8.27
N PHE A 137 -6.17 -21.45 -8.13
CA PHE A 137 -6.72 -22.59 -8.88
C PHE A 137 -6.59 -22.43 -10.40
N TYR A 138 -6.91 -21.24 -10.91
CA TYR A 138 -6.85 -20.96 -12.34
C TYR A 138 -5.43 -20.73 -12.89
N ALA A 139 -4.41 -20.66 -12.05
CA ALA A 139 -3.03 -20.58 -12.53
C ALA A 139 -2.63 -21.86 -13.30
N PRO A 140 -1.83 -21.76 -14.39
CA PRO A 140 -1.32 -22.90 -15.12
C PRO A 140 -0.53 -23.86 -14.21
N ASN A 141 -0.70 -25.17 -14.41
CA ASN A 141 -0.04 -26.18 -13.57
C ASN A 141 1.49 -26.10 -13.62
N VAL A 142 2.04 -25.72 -14.79
CA VAL A 142 3.51 -25.54 -14.94
C VAL A 142 4.00 -24.43 -14.00
N LEU A 143 3.27 -23.32 -13.94
CA LEU A 143 3.63 -22.20 -13.06
C LEU A 143 3.48 -22.57 -11.58
N ARG A 144 2.41 -23.29 -11.22
CA ARG A 144 2.20 -23.77 -9.83
C ARG A 144 3.28 -24.75 -9.35
N LYS A 145 3.88 -25.52 -10.27
CA LYS A 145 4.95 -26.47 -9.94
C LYS A 145 6.34 -25.83 -9.93
N ASN A 146 6.59 -24.93 -10.88
CA ASN A 146 7.92 -24.36 -11.19
C ASN A 146 7.90 -22.84 -11.11
N ALA A 147 7.32 -22.25 -10.05
CA ALA A 147 7.37 -20.82 -9.84
C ALA A 147 8.82 -20.38 -9.56
N ASN A 148 9.52 -20.03 -10.62
CA ASN A 148 10.77 -19.28 -10.53
C ASN A 148 10.43 -17.82 -10.75
N SER A 149 10.53 -17.03 -9.69
CA SER A 149 10.53 -15.59 -9.81
C SER A 149 11.86 -15.14 -10.43
N GLY A 150 11.82 -14.03 -11.16
CA GLY A 150 13.03 -13.30 -11.50
C GLY A 150 13.82 -12.84 -10.27
N LYS A 151 14.72 -11.89 -10.43
CA LYS A 151 15.40 -11.28 -9.29
C LYS A 151 14.36 -10.67 -8.34
N LEU A 152 14.38 -11.07 -7.07
CA LEU A 152 13.55 -10.48 -6.02
C LEU A 152 14.29 -9.31 -5.40
N HIS A 153 13.69 -8.13 -5.47
CA HIS A 153 14.23 -6.88 -4.96
C HIS A 153 13.49 -6.46 -3.70
N GLY A 154 14.21 -6.17 -2.63
CA GLY A 154 13.70 -5.49 -1.46
C GLY A 154 13.79 -3.98 -1.69
N ILE A 155 12.69 -3.30 -1.54
CA ILE A 155 12.59 -1.86 -1.75
C ILE A 155 11.74 -1.24 -0.65
N TYR A 156 12.16 -0.09 -0.18
CA TYR A 156 11.32 0.78 0.62
C TYR A 156 10.53 1.71 -0.30
N ILE A 157 9.23 1.76 -0.12
CA ILE A 157 8.33 2.63 -0.89
C ILE A 157 7.86 3.80 -0.05
N PRO A 158 7.76 5.00 -0.63
CA PRO A 158 7.38 6.20 0.09
C PRO A 158 5.87 6.27 0.32
N TYR A 159 5.48 6.69 1.52
CA TYR A 159 4.12 7.02 1.88
C TYR A 159 4.08 8.37 2.61
N TRP A 160 3.02 9.09 2.38
CA TRP A 160 2.60 10.18 3.26
C TRP A 160 1.65 9.61 4.31
N SER A 161 1.89 9.87 5.57
CA SER A 161 0.95 9.67 6.66
C SER A 161 0.36 11.02 7.01
N TYR A 162 -0.97 11.09 7.12
CA TYR A 162 -1.69 12.31 7.45
C TYR A 162 -2.57 12.11 8.67
N ASP A 163 -2.54 13.12 9.57
CA ASP A 163 -3.49 13.24 10.66
C ASP A 163 -4.38 14.45 10.42
N ALA A 164 -5.66 14.30 10.71
CA ALA A 164 -6.62 15.38 10.54
C ALA A 164 -7.82 15.23 11.47
N ASN A 165 -8.19 16.31 12.14
CA ASN A 165 -9.51 16.45 12.72
C ASN A 165 -10.49 16.93 11.65
N VAL A 166 -11.57 16.20 11.44
CA VAL A 166 -12.60 16.51 10.45
C VAL A 166 -13.92 16.73 11.13
N LYS A 167 -14.56 17.87 10.82
CA LYS A 167 -15.92 18.18 11.23
C LYS A 167 -16.77 18.39 10.01
N THR A 168 -17.79 17.54 9.81
CA THR A 168 -18.65 17.55 8.63
C THR A 168 -20.07 17.90 9.02
N ASN A 169 -20.55 19.05 8.56
CA ASN A 169 -21.95 19.43 8.63
C ASN A 169 -22.72 18.73 7.51
N TYR A 170 -23.87 18.14 7.80
CA TYR A 170 -24.62 17.41 6.79
C TYR A 170 -26.13 17.66 6.83
N ILE A 171 -26.75 17.47 5.67
CA ILE A 171 -28.18 17.35 5.46
C ILE A 171 -28.46 16.01 4.80
N ALA A 172 -29.26 15.17 5.46
CA ALA A 172 -29.60 13.84 4.96
C ALA A 172 -31.10 13.58 4.99
N SER A 173 -31.52 12.54 4.32
CA SER A 173 -32.87 11.99 4.40
C SER A 173 -32.77 10.58 5.00
N ARG A 174 -33.44 10.38 6.13
CA ARG A 174 -33.61 9.08 6.80
C ARG A 174 -34.80 8.37 6.21
N GLY A 175 -34.63 7.17 5.69
CA GLY A 175 -35.68 6.30 5.17
C GLY A 175 -36.04 5.21 6.19
N VAL A 176 -37.32 5.07 6.48
CA VAL A 176 -37.83 3.96 7.30
C VAL A 176 -38.82 3.17 6.48
N HIS A 177 -38.60 1.87 6.36
CA HIS A 177 -39.48 0.96 5.65
C HIS A 177 -40.78 0.72 6.40
N TYR A 178 -41.89 0.69 5.68
CA TYR A 178 -43.14 0.23 6.19
C TYR A 178 -43.91 -0.58 5.09
N TYR A 179 -44.82 -1.44 5.49
CA TYR A 179 -45.52 -2.30 4.59
C TYR A 179 -47.00 -1.88 4.49
N VAL A 180 -47.48 -1.84 3.26
CA VAL A 180 -48.88 -1.55 2.94
C VAL A 180 -49.47 -2.77 2.30
N THR A 181 -50.60 -3.26 2.86
CA THR A 181 -51.34 -4.38 2.27
C THR A 181 -52.10 -3.88 1.05
N LYS A 182 -51.87 -4.49 -0.11
CA LYS A 182 -52.60 -4.25 -1.35
C LYS A 182 -53.27 -5.52 -1.85
N THR A 183 -54.32 -5.35 -2.60
CA THR A 183 -55.02 -6.45 -3.27
C THR A 183 -54.80 -6.40 -4.76
N ARG A 184 -54.65 -7.55 -5.41
CA ARG A 184 -54.61 -7.72 -6.86
C ARG A 184 -55.54 -8.87 -7.25
N THR A 185 -56.10 -8.80 -8.43
CA THR A 185 -56.88 -9.91 -9.01
C THR A 185 -56.00 -10.62 -10.03
N VAL A 186 -55.77 -11.93 -9.80
CA VAL A 186 -55.02 -12.81 -10.71
C VAL A 186 -55.95 -13.99 -11.01
N ASP A 187 -56.23 -14.26 -12.27
CA ASP A 187 -57.10 -15.34 -12.73
C ASP A 187 -58.50 -15.37 -12.05
N GLY A 188 -59.09 -14.17 -11.83
CA GLY A 188 -60.39 -14.02 -11.18
C GLY A 188 -60.41 -14.23 -9.66
N LYS A 189 -59.26 -14.49 -9.02
CA LYS A 189 -59.10 -14.61 -7.59
C LYS A 189 -58.44 -13.36 -7.01
N THR A 190 -58.93 -12.87 -5.88
CA THR A 190 -58.39 -11.73 -5.18
C THR A 190 -57.27 -12.21 -4.23
N GLU A 191 -56.05 -11.78 -4.47
CA GLU A 191 -54.90 -12.05 -3.64
C GLU A 191 -54.48 -10.78 -2.92
N THR A 192 -54.08 -10.89 -1.65
CA THR A 192 -53.48 -9.80 -0.88
C THR A 192 -51.93 -9.97 -0.86
N TYR A 193 -51.23 -8.89 -1.07
CA TYR A 193 -49.77 -8.86 -0.96
C TYR A 193 -49.31 -7.61 -0.18
N GLN A 194 -48.11 -7.68 0.40
CA GLN A 194 -47.51 -6.55 1.07
C GLN A 194 -46.56 -5.83 0.12
N GLU A 195 -46.75 -4.54 -0.04
CA GLU A 195 -45.86 -3.65 -0.76
C GLU A 195 -44.99 -2.87 0.25
N ARG A 196 -43.66 -2.98 0.14
CA ARG A 196 -42.74 -2.18 0.94
C ARG A 196 -42.70 -0.75 0.42
N LYS A 197 -42.82 0.23 1.30
CA LYS A 197 -42.66 1.66 1.05
C LYS A 197 -41.66 2.24 2.01
N THR A 198 -41.03 3.37 1.65
CA THR A 198 -40.09 4.08 2.49
C THR A 198 -40.66 5.45 2.86
N ARG A 199 -40.70 5.73 4.15
CA ARG A 199 -41.01 7.05 4.68
C ARG A 199 -39.72 7.83 4.90
N TRP A 200 -39.61 8.97 4.23
CA TRP A 200 -38.43 9.83 4.29
C TRP A 200 -38.63 10.95 5.29
N THR A 201 -37.61 11.18 6.15
CA THR A 201 -37.56 12.30 7.10
C THR A 201 -36.24 13.03 6.91
N ARG A 202 -36.29 14.37 6.84
CA ARG A 202 -35.08 15.19 6.78
C ARG A 202 -34.37 15.19 8.11
N VAL A 203 -33.04 14.97 8.10
CA VAL A 203 -32.15 15.00 9.25
C VAL A 203 -31.00 15.97 8.95
N THR A 204 -30.62 16.78 9.91
CA THR A 204 -29.44 17.67 9.85
C THR A 204 -28.58 17.41 11.08
N GLY A 205 -27.28 17.46 10.93
CA GLY A 205 -26.35 17.23 12.02
C GLY A 205 -24.93 17.53 11.64
N TYR A 206 -24.01 17.13 12.49
CA TYR A 206 -22.59 17.14 12.22
C TYR A 206 -21.97 15.80 12.61
N TYR A 207 -20.91 15.42 11.92
CA TYR A 207 -20.11 14.23 12.19
C TYR A 207 -18.66 14.67 12.40
N ASP A 208 -18.09 14.28 13.54
CA ASP A 208 -16.69 14.52 13.88
C ASP A 208 -15.91 13.22 13.78
N HIS A 209 -14.72 13.29 13.19
CA HIS A 209 -13.81 12.16 13.10
C HIS A 209 -12.36 12.62 13.18
N PHE A 210 -11.50 11.85 13.85
CA PHE A 210 -10.07 12.04 13.80
C PHE A 210 -9.45 10.94 12.96
N PHE A 211 -8.82 11.33 11.86
CA PHE A 211 -7.98 10.44 11.06
C PHE A 211 -6.58 10.47 11.66
N ASP A 212 -6.10 9.30 12.04
CA ASP A 212 -4.80 9.06 12.66
C ASP A 212 -3.99 8.18 11.72
N ASP A 213 -2.77 8.60 11.40
CA ASP A 213 -1.84 7.83 10.56
C ASP A 213 -2.43 7.34 9.22
N HIS A 214 -3.24 8.17 8.55
CA HIS A 214 -3.81 7.80 7.27
C HIS A 214 -2.74 7.76 6.17
N LEU A 215 -2.50 6.56 5.64
CA LEU A 215 -1.44 6.29 4.66
C LEU A 215 -1.89 6.53 3.22
N VAL A 216 -1.20 7.42 2.54
CA VAL A 216 -1.33 7.67 1.10
C VAL A 216 -0.04 7.28 0.38
N HIS A 217 -0.14 6.44 -0.64
CA HIS A 217 1.01 6.04 -1.44
C HIS A 217 1.61 7.23 -2.19
N ALA A 218 2.90 7.47 -2.03
CA ALA A 218 3.57 8.65 -2.54
C ALA A 218 4.34 8.41 -3.87
N SER A 219 4.01 7.32 -4.61
CA SER A 219 4.66 6.99 -5.88
C SER A 219 3.65 6.82 -7.01
N LYS A 220 4.05 7.21 -8.22
CA LYS A 220 3.31 7.00 -9.48
C LYS A 220 3.82 5.80 -10.29
N ASN A 221 4.87 5.12 -9.80
CA ASN A 221 5.58 4.08 -10.55
C ASN A 221 5.07 2.66 -10.26
N MET A 222 4.14 2.52 -9.32
CA MET A 222 3.59 1.24 -8.93
C MET A 222 2.12 1.12 -9.33
N ASP A 223 1.68 -0.11 -9.51
CA ASP A 223 0.28 -0.42 -9.78
C ASP A 223 -0.56 -0.14 -8.52
N GLU A 224 -1.49 0.81 -8.62
CA GLU A 224 -2.31 1.29 -7.52
C GLU A 224 -3.17 0.16 -6.90
N HIS A 225 -3.69 -0.74 -7.73
CA HIS A 225 -4.47 -1.87 -7.24
C HIS A 225 -3.61 -2.81 -6.38
N LEU A 226 -2.40 -3.14 -6.84
CA LEU A 226 -1.50 -4.01 -6.06
C LEU A 226 -1.07 -3.36 -4.74
N ILE A 227 -0.83 -2.05 -4.76
CA ILE A 227 -0.44 -1.30 -3.57
C ILE A 227 -1.58 -1.18 -2.56
N THR A 228 -2.81 -1.05 -3.01
CA THR A 228 -3.99 -1.04 -2.14
C THR A 228 -4.22 -2.41 -1.50
N GLU A 229 -4.13 -3.47 -2.29
CA GLU A 229 -4.37 -4.85 -1.84
C GLU A 229 -3.25 -5.41 -0.93
N ILE A 230 -2.02 -4.82 -0.96
CA ILE A 230 -0.89 -5.30 -0.15
C ILE A 230 -0.93 -4.79 1.30
N ARG A 231 -1.82 -3.86 1.64
CA ARG A 231 -2.05 -3.38 3.01
C ARG A 231 -2.62 -4.52 3.88
N PRO A 232 -2.61 -4.43 5.22
CA PRO A 232 -2.17 -3.30 6.02
C PRO A 232 -0.66 -3.30 6.34
N PHE A 233 -0.16 -2.12 6.73
CA PHE A 233 1.11 -1.95 7.43
C PHE A 233 0.83 -1.48 8.85
N ASN A 234 1.56 -2.03 9.83
CA ASN A 234 1.46 -1.59 11.23
C ASN A 234 2.51 -0.52 11.50
N LEU A 235 2.07 0.73 11.65
CA LEU A 235 2.95 1.88 11.90
C LEU A 235 3.45 1.97 13.35
N GLU A 236 2.84 1.27 14.31
CA GLU A 236 3.36 1.17 15.68
C GLU A 236 4.79 0.57 15.72
N LYS A 237 5.14 -0.21 14.69
CA LYS A 237 6.46 -0.79 14.52
C LYS A 237 7.42 0.10 13.73
N SER A 238 7.02 1.32 13.41
CA SER A 238 7.93 2.26 12.77
C SER A 238 9.01 2.73 13.76
N THR A 239 10.18 2.96 13.22
CA THR A 239 11.31 3.55 13.94
C THR A 239 11.75 4.83 13.25
N LYS A 240 12.46 5.70 13.95
CA LYS A 240 13.04 6.89 13.33
C LYS A 240 13.90 6.48 12.16
N TYR A 241 13.82 7.25 11.08
CA TYR A 241 14.63 6.98 9.90
C TYR A 241 16.12 6.94 10.23
N ASN A 242 16.75 5.82 9.88
CA ASN A 242 18.20 5.64 9.93
C ASN A 242 18.65 4.96 8.63
N PRO A 243 19.60 5.51 7.88
CA PRO A 243 20.10 4.91 6.64
C PRO A 243 20.54 3.46 6.75
N ALA A 244 20.91 2.99 7.96
CA ALA A 244 21.28 1.60 8.21
C ALA A 244 20.18 0.59 7.85
N TYR A 245 18.91 0.97 7.96
CA TYR A 245 17.79 0.10 7.53
C TYR A 245 17.71 -0.08 6.01
N LEU A 246 18.35 0.83 5.25
CA LEU A 246 18.43 0.75 3.80
C LEU A 246 19.63 -0.07 3.31
N ALA A 247 20.55 -0.45 4.19
CA ALA A 247 21.73 -1.23 3.79
C ALA A 247 21.33 -2.56 3.15
N GLY A 248 21.70 -2.76 1.88
CA GLY A 248 21.30 -3.92 1.07
C GLY A 248 19.91 -3.84 0.43
N PHE A 249 19.20 -2.73 0.61
CA PHE A 249 17.90 -2.44 0.03
C PHE A 249 17.95 -1.15 -0.79
N SER A 250 16.98 -0.95 -1.65
CA SER A 250 16.77 0.33 -2.31
C SER A 250 15.59 1.07 -1.67
N ALA A 251 15.55 2.38 -1.82
CA ALA A 251 14.36 3.17 -1.47
C ALA A 251 13.90 3.96 -2.68
N GLU A 252 12.59 4.03 -2.89
CA GLU A 252 12.01 4.88 -3.90
C GLU A 252 11.85 6.30 -3.35
N ARG A 253 12.17 7.29 -4.17
CA ARG A 253 11.85 8.68 -3.89
C ARG A 253 10.39 8.95 -4.22
N TYR A 254 9.69 9.74 -3.39
CA TYR A 254 8.31 10.10 -3.69
C TYR A 254 8.20 10.88 -5.01
N SER A 255 7.13 10.61 -5.76
CA SER A 255 6.77 11.28 -7.02
C SER A 255 5.38 11.93 -6.96
N VAL A 256 4.66 11.74 -5.84
CA VAL A 256 3.45 12.46 -5.49
C VAL A 256 3.81 13.51 -4.46
N SER A 257 3.58 14.79 -4.77
CA SER A 257 3.88 15.90 -3.86
C SER A 257 3.07 15.77 -2.56
N LEU A 258 3.54 16.42 -1.48
CA LEU A 258 2.82 16.45 -0.21
C LEU A 258 1.40 17.02 -0.39
N LYS A 259 1.24 18.04 -1.22
CA LYS A 259 -0.05 18.65 -1.53
C LYS A 259 -0.99 17.71 -2.30
N ASP A 260 -0.48 17.04 -3.34
CA ASP A 260 -1.28 16.08 -4.11
C ASP A 260 -1.68 14.89 -3.22
N GLY A 261 -0.76 14.41 -2.38
CA GLY A 261 -1.03 13.36 -1.39
C GLY A 261 -2.15 13.75 -0.43
N TRP A 262 -2.18 14.99 0.04
CA TRP A 262 -3.27 15.49 0.86
C TRP A 262 -4.63 15.46 0.12
N HIS A 263 -4.65 15.86 -1.15
CA HIS A 263 -5.88 15.75 -1.94
C HIS A 263 -6.37 14.31 -2.08
N TYR A 264 -5.46 13.34 -2.21
CA TYR A 264 -5.82 11.92 -2.21
C TYR A 264 -6.37 11.48 -0.84
N ALA A 265 -5.74 11.89 0.26
CA ALA A 265 -6.23 11.61 1.62
C ALA A 265 -7.67 12.11 1.81
N VAL A 266 -7.94 13.37 1.45
CA VAL A 266 -9.27 13.98 1.54
C VAL A 266 -10.31 13.20 0.74
N ASN A 267 -9.95 12.68 -0.43
CA ASN A 267 -10.85 11.84 -1.23
C ASN A 267 -11.10 10.47 -0.55
N GLU A 268 -10.07 9.85 0.02
CA GLU A 268 -10.21 8.58 0.74
C GLU A 268 -11.03 8.74 2.03
N PHE A 269 -10.94 9.88 2.72
CA PHE A 269 -11.74 10.21 3.91
C PHE A 269 -13.24 10.20 3.66
N GLN A 270 -13.67 10.51 2.43
CA GLN A 270 -15.10 10.65 2.10
C GLN A 270 -15.90 9.39 2.42
N SER A 271 -15.35 8.21 2.17
CA SER A 271 -16.05 6.95 2.45
C SER A 271 -16.28 6.73 3.95
N THR A 272 -15.31 7.07 4.79
CA THR A 272 -15.42 6.97 6.25
C THR A 272 -16.43 7.99 6.78
N ILE A 273 -16.38 9.23 6.28
CA ILE A 273 -17.31 10.30 6.64
C ILE A 273 -18.73 9.91 6.27
N ASP A 274 -18.95 9.41 5.06
CA ASP A 274 -20.28 9.01 4.58
C ASP A 274 -20.85 7.87 5.43
N SER A 275 -20.05 6.84 5.70
CA SER A 275 -20.44 5.72 6.57
C SER A 275 -20.75 6.18 7.99
N GLY A 276 -19.98 7.14 8.52
CA GLY A 276 -20.23 7.73 9.83
C GLY A 276 -21.54 8.52 9.89
N ILE A 277 -21.82 9.33 8.87
CA ILE A 277 -23.08 10.06 8.73
C ILE A 277 -24.26 9.09 8.60
N GLU A 278 -24.17 8.07 7.74
CA GLU A 278 -25.20 7.04 7.57
C GLU A 278 -25.52 6.35 8.89
N SER A 279 -24.49 6.00 9.66
CA SER A 279 -24.64 5.39 10.99
C SER A 279 -25.37 6.31 11.98
N GLN A 280 -25.05 7.62 11.99
CA GLN A 280 -25.72 8.60 12.86
C GLN A 280 -27.16 8.86 12.43
N VAL A 281 -27.44 8.96 11.13
CA VAL A 281 -28.79 9.17 10.60
C VAL A 281 -29.68 7.98 10.90
N GLY A 282 -29.13 6.78 10.77
CA GLY A 282 -29.85 5.53 11.00
C GLY A 282 -31.02 5.32 10.04
N GLY A 283 -31.93 4.39 10.39
CA GLY A 283 -33.03 3.97 9.53
C GLY A 283 -32.68 2.77 8.67
N ASP A 284 -33.54 2.43 7.71
CA ASP A 284 -33.31 1.33 6.76
C ASP A 284 -32.58 1.81 5.51
N GLU A 285 -32.69 3.11 5.21
CA GLU A 285 -32.02 3.78 4.09
C GLU A 285 -31.57 5.18 4.51
N CYS A 286 -30.43 5.63 3.99
CA CYS A 286 -29.91 6.98 4.16
C CYS A 286 -29.58 7.59 2.80
N ILE A 287 -29.91 8.87 2.61
CA ILE A 287 -29.49 9.63 1.43
C ILE A 287 -28.87 10.94 1.92
N ILE A 288 -27.55 11.07 1.80
CA ILE A 288 -26.84 12.30 2.08
C ILE A 288 -27.15 13.30 0.94
N LYS A 289 -27.77 14.42 1.26
CA LYS A 289 -28.15 15.44 0.30
C LYS A 289 -27.10 16.52 0.11
N HIS A 290 -26.44 16.86 1.20
CA HIS A 290 -25.38 17.86 1.24
C HIS A 290 -24.45 17.56 2.40
N LYS A 291 -23.17 17.78 2.22
CA LYS A 291 -22.16 17.73 3.27
C LYS A 291 -21.05 18.74 2.99
N GLU A 292 -20.54 19.34 4.05
CA GLU A 292 -19.41 20.26 4.02
C GLU A 292 -18.48 19.92 5.18
N SER A 293 -17.21 19.67 4.85
CA SER A 293 -16.20 19.21 5.81
C SER A 293 -15.14 20.27 6.02
N ASP A 294 -14.90 20.61 7.28
CA ASP A 294 -13.79 21.43 7.75
C ASP A 294 -12.69 20.53 8.29
N TYR A 295 -11.46 20.81 7.90
CA TYR A 295 -10.26 20.07 8.31
C TYR A 295 -9.38 20.95 9.19
N SER A 296 -8.92 20.44 10.34
CA SER A 296 -8.09 21.17 11.28
C SER A 296 -7.04 20.28 11.93
N ASN A 297 -6.03 20.87 12.59
CA ASN A 297 -4.91 20.17 13.22
C ASN A 297 -4.24 19.18 12.25
N LEU A 298 -3.96 19.69 11.04
CA LEU A 298 -3.39 18.88 9.98
C LEU A 298 -1.92 18.61 10.25
N LYS A 299 -1.55 17.33 10.26
CA LYS A 299 -0.17 16.93 10.37
C LYS A 299 0.21 15.94 9.29
N TYR A 300 1.48 15.79 9.06
CA TYR A 300 2.03 14.81 8.13
C TYR A 300 3.36 14.26 8.59
N ARG A 301 3.72 13.11 8.05
CA ARG A 301 5.09 12.57 8.06
C ARG A 301 5.38 11.77 6.80
N HIS A 302 6.63 11.75 6.38
CA HIS A 302 7.12 10.90 5.30
C HIS A 302 7.58 9.57 5.89
N VAL A 303 6.97 8.46 5.46
CA VAL A 303 7.23 7.10 5.96
C VAL A 303 7.72 6.21 4.83
N LEU A 304 8.74 5.39 5.11
CA LEU A 304 9.20 4.34 4.21
C LEU A 304 8.65 2.99 4.65
N LEU A 305 7.96 2.28 3.74
CA LEU A 305 7.36 0.98 4.00
C LEU A 305 8.06 -0.14 3.20
N PRO A 306 8.32 -1.30 3.82
CA PRO A 306 9.11 -2.38 3.24
C PRO A 306 8.29 -3.22 2.25
N LEU A 307 8.84 -3.46 1.07
CA LEU A 307 8.19 -4.26 0.03
C LEU A 307 9.19 -5.15 -0.70
N TRP A 308 8.88 -6.42 -0.86
CA TRP A 308 9.55 -7.30 -1.80
C TRP A 308 8.81 -7.27 -3.12
N MET A 309 9.53 -6.96 -4.19
CA MET A 309 8.97 -6.88 -5.54
C MET A 309 9.74 -7.78 -6.49
N SER A 310 9.00 -8.44 -7.36
CA SER A 310 9.59 -9.19 -8.47
C SER A 310 8.61 -9.30 -9.63
N SER A 311 9.14 -9.62 -10.79
CA SER A 311 8.35 -9.97 -11.96
C SER A 311 8.80 -11.31 -12.52
N TYR A 312 7.88 -12.04 -13.12
CA TYR A 312 8.16 -13.27 -13.84
C TYR A 312 7.49 -13.24 -15.22
N SER A 313 8.06 -13.98 -16.16
CA SER A 313 7.51 -14.06 -17.50
C SER A 313 6.81 -15.40 -17.72
N TYR A 314 5.64 -15.34 -18.36
CA TYR A 314 4.92 -16.54 -18.82
C TYR A 314 4.32 -16.29 -20.20
N LYS A 315 4.71 -17.07 -21.23
CA LYS A 315 4.29 -16.89 -22.63
C LYS A 315 4.44 -15.44 -23.09
N ASP A 316 5.65 -14.88 -22.95
CA ASP A 316 6.05 -13.53 -23.36
C ASP A 316 5.34 -12.36 -22.67
N LYS A 317 4.50 -12.65 -21.65
CA LYS A 317 3.89 -11.63 -20.79
C LYS A 317 4.58 -11.58 -19.43
N LYS A 318 4.86 -10.37 -18.96
CA LYS A 318 5.37 -10.11 -17.63
C LYS A 318 4.22 -10.03 -16.63
N TYR A 319 4.41 -10.61 -15.47
CA TYR A 319 3.51 -10.57 -14.34
C TYR A 319 4.27 -10.10 -13.12
N THR A 320 3.78 -9.07 -12.47
CA THR A 320 4.38 -8.52 -11.25
C THR A 320 3.69 -9.09 -10.02
N PHE A 321 4.45 -9.36 -8.98
CA PHE A 321 3.93 -9.66 -7.65
C PHE A 321 4.70 -8.88 -6.60
N LEU A 322 4.02 -8.62 -5.51
CA LEU A 322 4.51 -7.92 -4.33
C LEU A 322 4.35 -8.80 -3.11
N VAL A 323 5.26 -8.69 -2.15
CA VAL A 323 5.12 -9.27 -0.82
C VAL A 323 5.37 -8.16 0.19
N ASN A 324 4.43 -7.95 1.09
CA ASN A 324 4.59 -7.01 2.19
C ASN A 324 5.78 -7.43 3.04
N GLY A 325 6.78 -6.55 3.16
CA GLY A 325 8.03 -6.84 3.86
C GLY A 325 7.85 -6.95 5.38
N GLN A 326 6.73 -6.48 5.92
CA GLN A 326 6.39 -6.55 7.33
C GLN A 326 5.49 -7.75 7.64
N THR A 327 4.36 -7.91 6.92
CA THR A 327 3.33 -8.89 7.25
C THR A 327 3.46 -10.20 6.49
N GLY A 328 4.12 -10.17 5.32
CA GLY A 328 4.21 -11.31 4.42
C GLY A 328 3.00 -11.50 3.49
N GLU A 329 2.02 -10.57 3.49
CA GLU A 329 0.92 -10.60 2.54
C GLU A 329 1.45 -10.58 1.11
N VAL A 330 0.82 -11.36 0.21
CA VAL A 330 1.25 -11.51 -1.18
C VAL A 330 0.14 -11.10 -2.12
N GLN A 331 0.44 -10.15 -3.00
CA GLN A 331 -0.46 -9.71 -4.06
C GLN A 331 0.24 -9.72 -5.41
N GLY A 332 -0.52 -9.95 -6.47
CA GLY A 332 0.10 -9.98 -7.80
C GLY A 332 -0.83 -10.45 -8.91
N TYR A 333 -0.35 -10.28 -10.12
CA TYR A 333 -1.02 -10.77 -11.30
C TYR A 333 -0.51 -12.18 -11.66
N TYR A 334 -1.41 -13.01 -12.16
CA TYR A 334 -1.06 -14.34 -12.66
C TYR A 334 -1.87 -14.70 -13.91
N PRO A 335 -1.27 -15.48 -14.83
CA PRO A 335 -1.97 -15.94 -16.02
C PRO A 335 -3.08 -16.91 -15.65
N LYS A 336 -4.24 -16.79 -16.30
CA LYS A 336 -5.37 -17.72 -16.13
C LYS A 336 -5.34 -18.80 -17.19
N SER A 337 -5.51 -20.05 -16.79
CA SER A 337 -5.58 -21.23 -17.67
C SER A 337 -6.95 -21.34 -18.32
N ILE A 338 -7.04 -21.08 -19.63
CA ILE A 338 -8.29 -21.20 -20.40
C ILE A 338 -8.92 -22.60 -20.25
N PRO A 339 -8.19 -23.74 -20.35
CA PRO A 339 -8.80 -25.06 -20.17
C PRO A 339 -9.47 -25.25 -18.80
N LYS A 340 -8.89 -24.70 -17.73
CA LYS A 340 -9.49 -24.76 -16.39
C LYS A 340 -10.76 -23.94 -16.28
N ILE A 341 -10.78 -22.74 -16.90
CA ILE A 341 -11.97 -21.88 -16.93
C ILE A 341 -13.09 -22.59 -17.69
N LEU A 342 -12.81 -23.12 -18.89
CA LEU A 342 -13.79 -23.85 -19.70
C LEU A 342 -14.32 -25.09 -18.97
N GLY A 343 -13.44 -25.84 -18.30
CA GLY A 343 -13.83 -26.99 -17.47
C GLY A 343 -14.77 -26.60 -16.33
N THR A 344 -14.50 -25.48 -15.65
CA THR A 344 -15.37 -24.98 -14.58
C THR A 344 -16.75 -24.55 -15.12
N ILE A 345 -16.79 -23.85 -16.27
CA ILE A 345 -18.03 -23.42 -16.91
C ILE A 345 -18.86 -24.66 -17.33
N ALA A 346 -18.23 -25.67 -17.94
CA ALA A 346 -18.88 -26.90 -18.31
C ALA A 346 -19.46 -27.64 -17.08
N LEU A 347 -18.71 -27.72 -16.00
CA LEU A 347 -19.18 -28.35 -14.76
C LEU A 347 -20.41 -27.62 -14.18
N ILE A 348 -20.37 -26.30 -14.11
CA ILE A 348 -21.52 -25.47 -13.66
C ILE A 348 -22.72 -25.69 -14.57
N GLY A 349 -22.54 -25.74 -15.89
CA GLY A 349 -23.61 -26.01 -16.86
C GLY A 349 -24.25 -27.39 -16.65
N ILE A 350 -23.45 -28.43 -16.37
CA ILE A 350 -23.98 -29.77 -16.06
C ILE A 350 -24.81 -29.75 -14.78
N ILE A 351 -24.34 -29.05 -13.72
CA ILE A 351 -25.04 -28.96 -12.43
C ILE A 351 -26.39 -28.25 -12.63
N ILE A 352 -26.41 -27.10 -13.32
CA ILE A 352 -27.65 -26.35 -13.59
C ILE A 352 -28.63 -27.19 -14.45
N GLY A 353 -28.11 -27.84 -15.48
CA GLY A 353 -28.92 -28.72 -16.34
C GLY A 353 -29.51 -29.91 -15.57
N SER A 354 -28.76 -30.50 -14.67
CA SER A 354 -29.24 -31.62 -13.81
C SER A 354 -30.34 -31.16 -12.85
N ILE A 355 -30.19 -29.97 -12.27
CA ILE A 355 -31.22 -29.37 -11.39
C ILE A 355 -32.48 -29.05 -12.18
N ALA A 356 -32.39 -28.43 -13.36
CA ALA A 356 -33.50 -28.12 -14.21
C ALA A 356 -34.26 -29.37 -14.69
N TYR A 357 -33.52 -30.42 -15.07
CA TYR A 357 -34.09 -31.72 -15.44
C TYR A 357 -34.84 -32.35 -14.26
N TYR A 358 -34.27 -32.33 -13.06
CA TYR A 358 -34.92 -32.85 -11.86
C TYR A 358 -36.28 -32.16 -11.60
N PHE A 359 -36.30 -30.81 -11.63
CA PHE A 359 -37.54 -30.08 -11.46
C PHE A 359 -38.57 -30.31 -12.58
N SER A 360 -38.12 -30.51 -13.82
CA SER A 360 -39.00 -30.82 -14.96
C SER A 360 -39.66 -32.22 -14.90
N VAL A 361 -38.97 -33.17 -14.23
CA VAL A 361 -39.48 -34.57 -14.15
C VAL A 361 -40.33 -34.80 -12.90
N TYR A 362 -40.07 -34.07 -11.81
CA TYR A 362 -40.71 -34.30 -10.51
C TYR A 362 -41.65 -33.18 -10.06
N HIS A 363 -41.84 -32.15 -10.89
CA HIS A 363 -42.87 -31.11 -10.74
C HIS A 363 -43.63 -30.89 -12.07
#